data_f4f25a3447161a230a35ca21455f58e3
#
_entry.id   f4f25a3447161a230a35ca21455f58e3
#
_cell.length_a   1.000
_cell.length_b   1.000
_cell.length_c   1.000
_cell.angle_alpha   90.00
_cell.angle_beta   90.00
_cell.angle_gamma   90.00
#
_symmetry.space_group_name_H-M   'P 1'
#
loop_
_entity.id
_entity.type
_entity.pdbx_description
1 polymer ?
#
loop_
_entity_poly.entity_id
_entity_poly.type
_entity_poly.pdbx_seq_one_letter_code
_entity_poly.pdbx_strand_id
1 'polypeptide(L)'
;MAMTENLNKANFVANVEADMRSWNINPDKTMHFLKGMSYGLGLENTHKALNLAQMLHKNQCRKSGAEYLVHPLRVCNELVALGFRNDDILLAAALLHDVIEDNEHVRNDPDILIKEYELSPEVVDLVKLLTKYKGVSAEEYYARIGKDWRAILIKLSDRCNNVSTMDCFSYERMRKYIKETREFVLPLCHYGKVHHPRYGDAITVMKYHITAVCSVAEGMLNDFQSGTVVTENTT
;
A
#
# COMPACT_ATOMS: atom_id res chain seq x y z
N MET A 1 7.14 -44.85 16.96
CA MET A 1 8.49 -44.33 16.80
C MET A 1 8.39 -42.98 16.18
N ALA A 2 8.32 -41.93 16.98
CA ALA A 2 8.24 -40.56 16.49
C ALA A 2 9.64 -40.16 15.99
N MET A 3 9.79 -39.91 14.71
CA MET A 3 10.93 -39.16 14.19
C MET A 3 10.81 -37.73 14.70
N THR A 4 11.47 -37.42 15.81
CA THR A 4 11.81 -36.06 16.18
C THR A 4 12.85 -35.60 15.16
N GLU A 5 12.39 -34.88 14.13
CA GLU A 5 13.28 -34.05 13.35
C GLU A 5 13.96 -33.06 14.30
N ASN A 6 15.23 -33.35 14.59
CA ASN A 6 16.10 -32.35 15.19
C ASN A 6 16.24 -31.21 14.19
N LEU A 7 15.35 -30.24 14.28
CA LEU A 7 15.52 -28.98 13.57
C LEU A 7 16.86 -28.42 14.06
N ASN A 8 17.89 -28.59 13.25
CA ASN A 8 19.20 -28.04 13.56
C ASN A 8 19.03 -26.52 13.68
N LYS A 9 19.20 -26.00 14.90
CA LYS A 9 19.00 -24.58 15.22
C LYS A 9 19.74 -23.66 14.25
N ALA A 10 20.92 -24.10 13.76
CA ALA A 10 21.69 -23.37 12.76
C ALA A 10 20.97 -23.30 11.40
N ASN A 11 20.35 -24.40 10.97
CA ASN A 11 19.58 -24.42 9.72
C ASN A 11 18.27 -23.61 9.84
N PHE A 12 17.63 -23.65 11.02
CA PHE A 12 16.45 -22.83 11.28
C PHE A 12 16.80 -21.33 11.21
N VAL A 13 17.87 -20.90 11.91
CA VAL A 13 18.33 -19.50 11.89
C VAL A 13 18.75 -19.07 10.49
N ALA A 14 19.50 -19.91 9.76
CA ALA A 14 19.92 -19.60 8.39
C ALA A 14 18.73 -19.48 7.42
N ASN A 15 17.72 -20.35 7.55
CA ASN A 15 16.50 -20.27 6.76
C ASN A 15 15.68 -19.02 7.10
N VAL A 16 15.53 -18.69 8.39
CA VAL A 16 14.87 -17.47 8.85
C VAL A 16 15.61 -16.24 8.36
N GLU A 17 16.95 -16.20 8.43
CA GLU A 17 17.75 -15.09 7.90
C GLU A 17 17.64 -14.95 6.37
N ALA A 18 17.58 -16.08 5.64
CA ALA A 18 17.35 -16.06 4.20
C ALA A 18 15.96 -15.52 3.85
N ASP A 19 14.92 -15.96 4.59
CA ASP A 19 13.57 -15.45 4.47
C ASP A 19 13.48 -13.98 4.91
N MET A 20 14.17 -13.57 5.97
CA MET A 20 14.24 -12.18 6.42
C MET A 20 14.97 -11.28 5.43
N ARG A 21 15.97 -11.75 4.71
CA ARG A 21 16.58 -11.01 3.59
C ARG A 21 15.64 -10.89 2.39
N SER A 22 14.63 -11.74 2.29
CA SER A 22 13.55 -11.66 1.32
C SER A 22 12.34 -10.86 1.78
N TRP A 23 12.50 -9.89 2.66
CA TRP A 23 11.44 -8.92 3.00
C TRP A 23 10.94 -8.14 1.77
N ASN A 24 11.67 -8.22 0.69
CA ASN A 24 11.18 -7.82 -0.61
C ASN A 24 10.15 -8.85 -1.09
N ILE A 25 8.88 -8.45 -1.07
CA ILE A 25 7.83 -9.22 -1.73
C ILE A 25 8.30 -9.48 -3.15
N ASN A 26 8.40 -10.77 -3.50
CA ASN A 26 8.66 -11.15 -4.87
C ASN A 26 7.39 -10.80 -5.68
N PRO A 27 7.45 -9.81 -6.60
CA PRO A 27 6.27 -9.36 -7.32
C PRO A 27 5.64 -10.47 -8.14
N ASP A 28 6.43 -11.40 -8.68
CA ASP A 28 5.93 -12.51 -9.47
C ASP A 28 5.11 -13.49 -8.62
N LYS A 29 5.58 -13.84 -7.43
CA LYS A 29 4.83 -14.71 -6.51
C LYS A 29 3.51 -14.07 -6.10
N THR A 30 3.53 -12.78 -5.76
CA THR A 30 2.31 -12.04 -5.36
C THR A 30 1.36 -11.92 -6.54
N MET A 31 1.86 -11.60 -7.73
CA MET A 31 1.06 -11.55 -8.96
C MET A 31 0.39 -12.89 -9.26
N HIS A 32 1.14 -14.01 -9.20
CA HIS A 32 0.58 -15.34 -9.43
C HIS A 32 -0.47 -15.72 -8.39
N PHE A 33 -0.22 -15.41 -7.13
CA PHE A 33 -1.19 -15.64 -6.05
C PHE A 33 -2.49 -14.86 -6.30
N LEU A 34 -2.40 -13.55 -6.56
CA LEU A 34 -3.58 -12.71 -6.79
C LEU A 34 -4.33 -13.09 -8.07
N LYS A 35 -3.62 -13.46 -9.15
CA LYS A 35 -4.25 -13.97 -10.38
C LYS A 35 -4.99 -15.28 -10.14
N GLY A 36 -4.38 -16.23 -9.44
CA GLY A 36 -5.03 -17.50 -9.10
C GLY A 36 -6.25 -17.31 -8.20
N MET A 37 -6.13 -16.43 -7.19
CA MET A 37 -7.22 -16.09 -6.29
C MET A 37 -8.38 -15.41 -7.04
N SER A 38 -8.10 -14.39 -7.84
CA SER A 38 -9.14 -13.67 -8.59
C SER A 38 -9.87 -14.58 -9.57
N TYR A 39 -9.14 -15.44 -10.27
CA TYR A 39 -9.73 -16.43 -11.17
C TYR A 39 -10.62 -17.43 -10.40
N GLY A 40 -10.11 -18.01 -9.31
CA GLY A 40 -10.83 -19.00 -8.51
C GLY A 40 -12.09 -18.47 -7.81
N LEU A 41 -12.13 -17.16 -7.52
CA LEU A 41 -13.26 -16.48 -6.89
C LEU A 41 -14.18 -15.75 -7.90
N GLY A 42 -13.87 -15.77 -9.20
CA GLY A 42 -14.66 -15.08 -10.23
C GLY A 42 -14.59 -13.55 -10.12
N LEU A 43 -13.47 -12.99 -9.62
CA LEU A 43 -13.27 -11.54 -9.45
C LEU A 43 -12.78 -10.94 -10.78
N GLU A 44 -13.69 -10.63 -11.67
CA GLU A 44 -13.37 -10.21 -13.04
C GLU A 44 -12.65 -8.87 -13.11
N ASN A 45 -13.09 -7.87 -12.33
CA ASN A 45 -12.44 -6.56 -12.27
C ASN A 45 -11.02 -6.67 -11.70
N THR A 46 -10.84 -7.44 -10.62
CA THR A 46 -9.52 -7.68 -10.03
C THR A 46 -8.58 -8.36 -11.02
N HIS A 47 -9.08 -9.35 -11.76
CA HIS A 47 -8.27 -10.04 -12.77
C HIS A 47 -7.83 -9.11 -13.91
N LYS A 48 -8.75 -8.29 -14.42
CA LYS A 48 -8.46 -7.25 -15.43
C LYS A 48 -7.48 -6.20 -14.87
N ALA A 49 -7.71 -5.73 -13.63
CA ALA A 49 -6.87 -4.74 -12.97
C ALA A 49 -5.42 -5.22 -12.76
N LEU A 50 -5.20 -6.50 -12.44
CA LEU A 50 -3.85 -7.10 -12.32
C LEU A 50 -3.07 -7.00 -13.64
N ASN A 51 -3.70 -7.35 -14.75
CA ASN A 51 -3.08 -7.27 -16.07
C ASN A 51 -2.82 -5.82 -16.48
N LEU A 52 -3.78 -4.93 -16.21
CA LEU A 52 -3.69 -3.52 -16.53
C LEU A 52 -2.62 -2.80 -15.71
N ALA A 53 -2.55 -3.05 -14.38
CA ALA A 53 -1.50 -2.51 -13.53
C ALA A 53 -0.11 -2.94 -14.01
N GLN A 54 0.06 -4.20 -14.39
CA GLN A 54 1.32 -4.71 -14.96
C GLN A 54 1.70 -3.98 -16.26
N MET A 55 0.73 -3.68 -17.11
CA MET A 55 0.94 -2.99 -18.39
C MET A 55 1.26 -1.51 -18.17
N LEU A 56 0.45 -0.80 -17.36
CA LEU A 56 0.56 0.65 -17.18
C LEU A 56 1.78 1.07 -16.34
N HIS A 57 2.22 0.24 -15.38
CA HIS A 57 3.41 0.48 -14.59
C HIS A 57 4.69 -0.17 -15.14
N LYS A 58 4.62 -0.71 -16.37
CA LYS A 58 5.80 -1.29 -17.03
C LYS A 58 6.91 -0.25 -17.16
N ASN A 59 8.12 -0.62 -16.75
CA ASN A 59 9.31 0.24 -16.75
C ASN A 59 9.25 1.44 -15.76
N GLN A 60 8.28 1.50 -14.88
CA GLN A 60 8.27 2.49 -13.79
C GLN A 60 9.02 1.93 -12.59
N CYS A 61 9.82 2.78 -11.93
CA CYS A 61 10.53 2.44 -10.71
C CYS A 61 10.15 3.38 -9.57
N ARG A 62 10.12 2.85 -8.36
CA ARG A 62 10.03 3.63 -7.12
C ARG A 62 11.35 4.35 -6.84
N LYS A 63 11.36 5.30 -5.93
CA LYS A 63 12.59 6.00 -5.48
C LYS A 63 13.63 5.06 -4.88
N SER A 64 13.22 3.90 -4.37
CA SER A 64 14.10 2.83 -3.89
C SER A 64 14.78 2.03 -5.02
N GLY A 65 14.44 2.29 -6.30
CA GLY A 65 14.89 1.49 -7.44
C GLY A 65 14.06 0.23 -7.71
N ALA A 66 13.16 -0.16 -6.81
CA ALA A 66 12.27 -1.31 -7.03
C ALA A 66 11.22 -1.00 -8.11
N GLU A 67 10.77 -2.04 -8.82
CA GLU A 67 9.66 -1.92 -9.77
C GLU A 67 8.42 -1.31 -9.10
N TYR A 68 7.78 -0.37 -9.78
CA TYR A 68 6.60 0.33 -9.23
C TYR A 68 5.45 -0.64 -8.94
N LEU A 69 5.27 -1.66 -9.78
CA LEU A 69 4.21 -2.67 -9.65
C LEU A 69 4.17 -3.36 -8.27
N VAL A 70 5.32 -3.47 -7.58
CA VAL A 70 5.38 -4.02 -6.21
C VAL A 70 4.43 -3.28 -5.27
N HIS A 71 4.26 -1.96 -5.45
CA HIS A 71 3.42 -1.14 -4.58
C HIS A 71 1.93 -1.49 -4.65
N PRO A 72 1.25 -1.39 -5.80
CA PRO A 72 -0.16 -1.74 -5.86
C PRO A 72 -0.44 -3.21 -5.54
N LEU A 73 0.51 -4.12 -5.84
CA LEU A 73 0.39 -5.53 -5.41
C LEU A 73 0.42 -5.68 -3.89
N ARG A 74 1.27 -4.92 -3.18
CA ARG A 74 1.32 -4.91 -1.71
C ARG A 74 0.03 -4.36 -1.12
N VAL A 75 -0.47 -3.23 -1.63
CA VAL A 75 -1.72 -2.60 -1.18
C VAL A 75 -2.88 -3.59 -1.34
N CYS A 76 -3.01 -4.22 -2.50
CA CYS A 76 -4.04 -5.23 -2.75
C CYS A 76 -3.90 -6.45 -1.81
N ASN A 77 -2.68 -7.00 -1.67
CA ASN A 77 -2.42 -8.18 -0.85
C ASN A 77 -2.66 -7.93 0.64
N GLU A 78 -2.38 -6.73 1.15
CA GLU A 78 -2.72 -6.33 2.53
C GLU A 78 -4.23 -6.34 2.75
N LEU A 79 -5.02 -5.83 1.81
CA LEU A 79 -6.48 -5.87 1.89
C LEU A 79 -7.02 -7.31 1.83
N VAL A 80 -6.40 -8.19 1.02
CA VAL A 80 -6.73 -9.63 1.03
C VAL A 80 -6.43 -10.25 2.40
N ALA A 81 -5.29 -9.94 3.01
CA ALA A 81 -4.90 -10.42 4.34
C ALA A 81 -5.82 -9.89 5.46
N LEU A 82 -6.37 -8.68 5.29
CA LEU A 82 -7.36 -8.08 6.19
C LEU A 82 -8.79 -8.64 5.99
N GLY A 83 -8.97 -9.64 5.12
CA GLY A 83 -10.23 -10.36 4.95
C GLY A 83 -11.11 -9.91 3.78
N PHE A 84 -10.65 -8.98 2.95
CA PHE A 84 -11.43 -8.42 1.83
C PHE A 84 -11.27 -9.18 0.50
N ARG A 85 -10.87 -10.46 0.56
CA ARG A 85 -10.58 -11.28 -0.64
C ARG A 85 -11.72 -11.42 -1.63
N ASN A 86 -12.95 -11.18 -1.21
CA ASN A 86 -14.16 -11.34 -2.04
C ASN A 86 -14.70 -10.00 -2.56
N ASP A 87 -14.07 -8.87 -2.28
CA ASP A 87 -14.53 -7.56 -2.75
C ASP A 87 -13.80 -7.19 -4.06
N ASP A 88 -14.40 -7.54 -5.18
CA ASP A 88 -13.83 -7.33 -6.52
C ASP A 88 -13.56 -5.86 -6.83
N ILE A 89 -14.46 -4.96 -6.40
CA ILE A 89 -14.34 -3.52 -6.62
C ILE A 89 -13.19 -2.94 -5.80
N LEU A 90 -13.11 -3.29 -4.50
CA LEU A 90 -12.05 -2.82 -3.61
C LEU A 90 -10.67 -3.25 -4.10
N LEU A 91 -10.50 -4.54 -4.45
CA LEU A 91 -9.21 -5.08 -4.86
C LEU A 91 -8.76 -4.55 -6.22
N ALA A 92 -9.69 -4.42 -7.18
CA ALA A 92 -9.41 -3.83 -8.48
C ALA A 92 -8.98 -2.36 -8.35
N ALA A 93 -9.71 -1.57 -7.57
CA ALA A 93 -9.36 -0.18 -7.33
C ALA A 93 -8.04 -0.03 -6.56
N ALA A 94 -7.73 -0.93 -5.63
CA ALA A 94 -6.44 -0.96 -4.93
C ALA A 94 -5.25 -1.19 -5.88
N LEU A 95 -5.43 -2.04 -6.90
CA LEU A 95 -4.42 -2.28 -7.93
C LEU A 95 -4.20 -1.09 -8.87
N LEU A 96 -5.21 -0.24 -9.02
CA LEU A 96 -5.22 0.86 -10.00
C LEU A 96 -5.22 2.25 -9.34
N HIS A 97 -5.07 2.35 -8.01
CA HIS A 97 -5.29 3.59 -7.27
C HIS A 97 -4.42 4.78 -7.72
N ASP A 98 -3.23 4.52 -8.25
CA ASP A 98 -2.28 5.52 -8.73
C ASP A 98 -2.31 5.74 -10.25
N VAL A 99 -3.03 4.90 -11.03
CA VAL A 99 -2.90 4.90 -12.50
C VAL A 99 -3.32 6.23 -13.15
N ILE A 100 -4.29 6.95 -12.58
CA ILE A 100 -4.70 8.27 -13.08
C ILE A 100 -3.63 9.32 -12.79
N GLU A 101 -2.92 9.22 -11.64
CA GLU A 101 -1.85 10.15 -11.29
C GLU A 101 -0.58 9.89 -12.10
N ASP A 102 -0.26 8.64 -12.37
CA ASP A 102 1.02 8.21 -12.90
C ASP A 102 1.03 7.98 -14.42
N ASN A 103 -0.13 7.82 -15.05
CA ASN A 103 -0.24 7.58 -16.49
C ASN A 103 -0.97 8.74 -17.20
N GLU A 104 -0.26 9.43 -18.11
CA GLU A 104 -0.80 10.60 -18.81
C GLU A 104 -2.03 10.27 -19.67
N HIS A 105 -2.03 9.12 -20.33
CA HIS A 105 -3.13 8.70 -21.19
C HIS A 105 -4.41 8.47 -20.36
N VAL A 106 -4.29 7.76 -19.23
CA VAL A 106 -5.42 7.53 -18.30
C VAL A 106 -5.84 8.83 -17.62
N ARG A 107 -4.90 9.72 -17.29
CA ARG A 107 -5.21 11.04 -16.70
C ARG A 107 -6.04 11.92 -17.61
N ASN A 108 -5.76 11.90 -18.91
CA ASN A 108 -6.46 12.71 -19.91
C ASN A 108 -7.89 12.22 -20.20
N ASP A 109 -8.12 10.91 -20.14
CA ASP A 109 -9.45 10.28 -20.21
C ASP A 109 -9.54 9.09 -19.25
N PRO A 110 -9.90 9.30 -17.97
CA PRO A 110 -10.05 8.19 -17.02
C PRO A 110 -11.12 7.16 -17.44
N ASP A 111 -12.07 7.54 -18.28
CA ASP A 111 -13.13 6.63 -18.73
C ASP A 111 -12.63 5.61 -19.78
N ILE A 112 -11.40 5.74 -20.24
CA ILE A 112 -10.73 4.70 -21.04
C ILE A 112 -10.66 3.36 -20.26
N LEU A 113 -10.60 3.42 -18.94
CA LEU A 113 -10.63 2.24 -18.08
C LEU A 113 -11.93 1.44 -18.22
N ILE A 114 -13.04 2.12 -18.53
CA ILE A 114 -14.32 1.49 -18.85
C ILE A 114 -14.38 1.10 -20.32
N LYS A 115 -14.06 2.04 -21.23
CA LYS A 115 -14.27 1.91 -22.67
C LYS A 115 -13.39 0.86 -23.33
N GLU A 116 -12.13 0.78 -22.93
CA GLU A 116 -11.13 -0.09 -23.56
C GLU A 116 -10.74 -1.29 -22.69
N TYR A 117 -10.75 -1.12 -21.36
CA TYR A 117 -10.33 -2.17 -20.44
C TYR A 117 -11.51 -2.85 -19.73
N GLU A 118 -12.74 -2.44 -20.06
CA GLU A 118 -13.98 -3.07 -19.59
C GLU A 118 -14.04 -3.25 -18.07
N LEU A 119 -13.47 -2.30 -17.31
CA LEU A 119 -13.65 -2.26 -15.86
C LEU A 119 -15.04 -1.72 -15.52
N SER A 120 -15.61 -2.16 -14.40
CA SER A 120 -16.90 -1.63 -13.97
C SER A 120 -16.80 -0.13 -13.61
N PRO A 121 -17.87 0.66 -13.83
CA PRO A 121 -17.90 2.06 -13.46
C PRO A 121 -17.55 2.30 -11.98
N GLU A 122 -18.00 1.41 -11.08
CA GLU A 122 -17.72 1.52 -9.64
C GLU A 122 -16.22 1.46 -9.33
N VAL A 123 -15.44 0.64 -10.05
CA VAL A 123 -13.98 0.60 -9.89
C VAL A 123 -13.38 1.94 -10.31
N VAL A 124 -13.80 2.46 -11.47
CA VAL A 124 -13.25 3.69 -12.03
C VAL A 124 -13.61 4.91 -11.18
N ASP A 125 -14.84 4.96 -10.66
CA ASP A 125 -15.27 6.02 -9.74
C ASP A 125 -14.46 5.99 -8.44
N LEU A 126 -14.16 4.80 -7.92
CA LEU A 126 -13.34 4.64 -6.73
C LEU A 126 -11.88 5.06 -6.98
N VAL A 127 -11.31 4.74 -8.14
CA VAL A 127 -9.97 5.20 -8.55
C VAL A 127 -9.94 6.73 -8.69
N LYS A 128 -10.96 7.33 -9.34
CA LYS A 128 -11.11 8.80 -9.41
C LYS A 128 -11.20 9.46 -8.04
N LEU A 129 -11.90 8.81 -7.10
CA LEU A 129 -12.04 9.27 -5.72
C LEU A 129 -10.68 9.31 -5.00
N LEU A 130 -9.81 8.34 -5.25
CA LEU A 130 -8.48 8.21 -4.67
C LEU A 130 -7.44 9.14 -5.31
N THR A 131 -7.69 9.62 -6.53
CA THR A 131 -6.75 10.47 -7.30
C THR A 131 -6.63 11.86 -6.68
N LYS A 132 -5.40 12.31 -6.37
CA LYS A 132 -5.13 13.68 -5.90
C LYS A 132 -4.91 14.61 -7.09
N TYR A 133 -5.97 15.29 -7.50
CA TYR A 133 -5.90 16.23 -8.63
C TYR A 133 -5.10 17.49 -8.26
N LYS A 134 -4.44 18.09 -9.27
CA LYS A 134 -3.68 19.32 -9.11
C LYS A 134 -4.60 20.47 -8.64
N GLY A 135 -4.17 21.18 -7.60
CA GLY A 135 -4.93 22.33 -7.03
C GLY A 135 -5.94 21.95 -5.96
N VAL A 136 -6.17 20.66 -5.69
CA VAL A 136 -7.03 20.20 -4.58
C VAL A 136 -6.25 20.24 -3.28
N SER A 137 -6.83 20.88 -2.23
CA SER A 137 -6.21 20.91 -0.90
C SER A 137 -6.18 19.54 -0.24
N ALA A 138 -5.33 19.36 0.77
CA ALA A 138 -5.29 18.11 1.52
C ALA A 138 -6.62 17.87 2.26
N GLU A 139 -7.20 18.91 2.85
CA GLU A 139 -8.49 18.86 3.54
C GLU A 139 -9.59 18.34 2.63
N GLU A 140 -9.71 18.91 1.43
CA GLU A 140 -10.71 18.52 0.44
C GLU A 140 -10.50 17.09 -0.04
N TYR A 141 -9.24 16.71 -0.29
CA TYR A 141 -8.87 15.37 -0.73
C TYR A 141 -9.25 14.31 0.30
N TYR A 142 -8.85 14.49 1.57
CA TYR A 142 -9.17 13.53 2.63
C TYR A 142 -10.64 13.53 3.02
N ALA A 143 -11.32 14.68 2.97
CA ALA A 143 -12.78 14.76 3.17
C ALA A 143 -13.54 13.98 2.07
N ARG A 144 -13.05 14.01 0.84
CA ARG A 144 -13.62 13.24 -0.28
C ARG A 144 -13.44 11.75 -0.07
N ILE A 145 -12.23 11.30 0.30
CA ILE A 145 -11.93 9.89 0.59
C ILE A 145 -12.82 9.36 1.74
N GLY A 146 -13.09 10.21 2.75
CA GLY A 146 -13.92 9.84 3.89
C GLY A 146 -15.37 9.44 3.53
N LYS A 147 -15.85 9.77 2.32
CA LYS A 147 -17.21 9.45 1.89
C LYS A 147 -17.42 7.98 1.53
N ASP A 148 -16.36 7.23 1.26
CA ASP A 148 -16.41 5.84 0.85
C ASP A 148 -15.46 4.97 1.69
N TRP A 149 -15.99 3.93 2.32
CA TRP A 149 -15.21 3.04 3.18
C TRP A 149 -14.12 2.27 2.41
N ARG A 150 -14.34 1.95 1.11
CA ARG A 150 -13.33 1.31 0.28
C ARG A 150 -12.17 2.27 0.01
N ALA A 151 -12.48 3.53 -0.29
CA ALA A 151 -11.47 4.57 -0.46
C ALA A 151 -10.64 4.77 0.81
N ILE A 152 -11.27 4.76 2.00
CA ILE A 152 -10.57 4.82 3.28
C ILE A 152 -9.61 3.64 3.40
N LEU A 153 -10.05 2.40 3.20
CA LEU A 153 -9.21 1.21 3.34
C LEU A 153 -8.03 1.20 2.38
N ILE A 154 -8.27 1.54 1.11
CA ILE A 154 -7.20 1.62 0.10
C ILE A 154 -6.19 2.69 0.51
N LYS A 155 -6.66 3.88 0.92
CA LYS A 155 -5.76 4.98 1.34
C LYS A 155 -4.94 4.65 2.58
N LEU A 156 -5.51 3.90 3.52
CA LEU A 156 -4.78 3.46 4.70
C LEU A 156 -3.75 2.37 4.36
N SER A 157 -4.08 1.41 3.50
CA SER A 157 -3.14 0.39 3.03
C SER A 157 -2.00 1.01 2.18
N ASP A 158 -2.32 1.96 1.30
CA ASP A 158 -1.31 2.77 0.60
C ASP A 158 -0.37 3.45 1.59
N ARG A 159 -0.91 4.07 2.66
CA ARG A 159 -0.11 4.73 3.68
C ARG A 159 0.76 3.73 4.46
N CYS A 160 0.24 2.56 4.83
CA CYS A 160 1.02 1.48 5.47
C CYS A 160 2.23 1.10 4.62
N ASN A 161 2.02 0.88 3.32
CA ASN A 161 3.11 0.53 2.41
C ASN A 161 4.13 1.67 2.26
N ASN A 162 3.66 2.91 2.13
CA ASN A 162 4.54 4.06 1.93
C ASN A 162 5.36 4.40 3.19
N VAL A 163 4.81 4.32 4.40
CA VAL A 163 5.60 4.53 5.63
C VAL A 163 6.64 3.43 5.81
N SER A 164 6.33 2.19 5.44
CA SER A 164 7.26 1.04 5.53
C SER A 164 8.44 1.12 4.56
N THR A 165 8.41 2.06 3.61
CA THR A 165 9.45 2.26 2.58
C THR A 165 9.98 3.69 2.54
N MET A 166 9.78 4.48 3.62
CA MET A 166 10.21 5.87 3.64
C MET A 166 11.68 6.08 4.06
N ASP A 167 12.40 5.01 4.35
CA ASP A 167 13.85 5.00 4.57
C ASP A 167 14.64 5.57 3.38
N CYS A 168 14.11 5.45 2.16
CA CYS A 168 14.67 6.05 0.95
C CYS A 168 14.30 7.55 0.77
N PHE A 169 13.56 8.17 1.70
CA PHE A 169 13.20 9.58 1.61
C PHE A 169 14.31 10.46 2.20
N SER A 170 14.44 11.70 1.68
CA SER A 170 15.20 12.72 2.39
C SER A 170 14.52 13.06 3.72
N TYR A 171 15.29 13.53 4.71
CA TYR A 171 14.78 13.94 6.02
C TYR A 171 13.63 14.96 5.93
N GLU A 172 13.75 15.94 5.03
CA GLU A 172 12.67 16.92 4.82
C GLU A 172 11.39 16.30 4.28
N ARG A 173 11.52 15.36 3.32
CA ARG A 173 10.38 14.64 2.77
C ARG A 173 9.74 13.74 3.82
N MET A 174 10.55 13.05 4.63
CA MET A 174 10.08 12.20 5.71
C MET A 174 9.27 13.00 6.72
N ARG A 175 9.77 14.17 7.16
CA ARG A 175 9.03 15.07 8.06
C ARG A 175 7.70 15.53 7.49
N LYS A 176 7.68 15.98 6.23
CA LYS A 176 6.44 16.40 5.56
C LYS A 176 5.45 15.24 5.48
N TYR A 177 5.94 14.04 5.19
CA TYR A 177 5.11 12.85 5.06
C TYR A 177 4.51 12.42 6.41
N ILE A 178 5.31 12.43 7.48
CA ILE A 178 4.84 12.16 8.84
C ILE A 178 3.83 13.22 9.30
N LYS A 179 4.10 14.50 9.02
CA LYS A 179 3.19 15.60 9.34
C LYS A 179 1.83 15.39 8.65
N GLU A 180 1.80 15.15 7.34
CA GLU A 180 0.57 14.86 6.60
C GLU A 180 -0.15 13.63 7.19
N THR A 181 0.60 12.60 7.57
CA THR A 181 0.03 11.40 8.19
C THR A 181 -0.69 11.73 9.49
N ARG A 182 -0.09 12.55 10.35
CA ARG A 182 -0.70 12.96 11.62
C ARG A 182 -1.90 13.89 11.43
N GLU A 183 -1.82 14.83 10.50
CA GLU A 183 -2.83 15.84 10.27
C GLU A 183 -4.07 15.32 9.54
N PHE A 184 -3.91 14.33 8.66
CA PHE A 184 -5.01 13.86 7.80
C PHE A 184 -5.29 12.36 7.89
N VAL A 185 -4.26 11.51 7.90
CA VAL A 185 -4.47 10.05 7.83
C VAL A 185 -4.96 9.48 9.16
N LEU A 186 -4.37 9.89 10.29
CA LEU A 186 -4.83 9.44 11.60
C LEU A 186 -6.26 9.94 11.93
N PRO A 187 -6.64 11.20 11.63
CA PRO A 187 -8.04 11.63 11.69
C PRO A 187 -8.96 10.83 10.76
N LEU A 188 -8.51 10.48 9.53
CA LEU A 188 -9.28 9.62 8.63
C LEU A 188 -9.53 8.23 9.23
N CYS A 189 -8.56 7.65 9.96
CA CYS A 189 -8.77 6.40 10.71
C CYS A 189 -9.89 6.56 11.76
N HIS A 190 -9.88 7.67 12.50
CA HIS A 190 -10.93 7.93 13.48
C HIS A 190 -12.30 8.07 12.81
N TYR A 191 -12.37 8.90 11.77
CA TYR A 191 -13.58 9.11 10.98
C TYR A 191 -14.14 7.77 10.45
N GLY A 192 -13.29 6.95 9.83
CA GLY A 192 -13.67 5.65 9.28
C GLY A 192 -14.23 4.70 10.33
N LYS A 193 -13.66 4.67 11.55
CA LYS A 193 -14.16 3.84 12.65
C LYS A 193 -15.54 4.30 13.14
N VAL A 194 -15.80 5.60 13.15
CA VAL A 194 -17.08 6.16 13.60
C VAL A 194 -18.18 5.96 12.56
N HIS A 195 -17.89 6.24 11.30
CA HIS A 195 -18.89 6.23 10.23
C HIS A 195 -19.04 4.89 9.53
N HIS A 196 -18.01 4.04 9.62
CA HIS A 196 -17.98 2.70 9.00
C HIS A 196 -17.51 1.64 10.00
N PRO A 197 -18.21 1.44 11.15
CA PRO A 197 -17.75 0.62 12.28
C PRO A 197 -17.54 -0.86 11.90
N ARG A 198 -18.22 -1.36 10.87
CA ARG A 198 -18.01 -2.71 10.33
C ARG A 198 -16.55 -3.00 9.93
N TYR A 199 -15.82 -1.97 9.54
CA TYR A 199 -14.43 -2.06 9.07
C TYR A 199 -13.43 -1.59 10.14
N GLY A 200 -13.90 -1.35 11.36
CA GLY A 200 -13.14 -0.78 12.46
C GLY A 200 -11.89 -1.59 12.83
N ASP A 201 -11.94 -2.92 12.73
CA ASP A 201 -10.80 -3.78 13.06
C ASP A 201 -9.66 -3.63 12.02
N ALA A 202 -9.98 -3.67 10.73
CA ALA A 202 -9.01 -3.45 9.67
C ALA A 202 -8.37 -2.05 9.77
N ILE A 203 -9.20 -1.01 9.99
CA ILE A 203 -8.71 0.35 10.20
C ILE A 203 -7.81 0.42 11.45
N THR A 204 -8.14 -0.29 12.52
CA THR A 204 -7.34 -0.30 13.75
C THR A 204 -5.96 -0.94 13.53
N VAL A 205 -5.89 -2.07 12.83
CA VAL A 205 -4.63 -2.74 12.48
C VAL A 205 -3.74 -1.81 11.66
N MET A 206 -4.27 -1.22 10.59
CA MET A 206 -3.53 -0.27 9.75
C MET A 206 -3.10 0.98 10.52
N LYS A 207 -3.96 1.53 11.40
CA LYS A 207 -3.62 2.65 12.27
C LYS A 207 -2.42 2.33 13.16
N TYR A 208 -2.40 1.16 13.80
CA TYR A 208 -1.28 0.75 14.65
C TYR A 208 0.02 0.63 13.85
N HIS A 209 -0.02 0.02 12.69
CA HIS A 209 1.13 -0.06 11.79
C HIS A 209 1.66 1.33 11.44
N ILE A 210 0.80 2.21 10.91
CA ILE A 210 1.17 3.58 10.53
C ILE A 210 1.78 4.33 11.72
N THR A 211 1.14 4.26 12.88
CA THR A 211 1.59 4.97 14.08
C THR A 211 2.94 4.47 14.56
N ALA A 212 3.14 3.15 14.61
CA ALA A 212 4.39 2.55 15.06
C ALA A 212 5.57 2.96 14.16
N VAL A 213 5.41 2.84 12.84
CA VAL A 213 6.48 3.19 11.90
C VAL A 213 6.78 4.70 11.92
N CYS A 214 5.75 5.54 11.96
CA CYS A 214 5.94 7.00 12.06
C CYS A 214 6.66 7.39 13.36
N SER A 215 6.33 6.75 14.49
CA SER A 215 6.99 7.04 15.78
C SER A 215 8.48 6.67 15.78
N VAL A 216 8.83 5.52 15.19
CA VAL A 216 10.24 5.14 15.03
C VAL A 216 10.99 6.15 14.14
N ALA A 217 10.40 6.52 13.01
CA ALA A 217 11.01 7.47 12.10
C ALA A 217 11.18 8.87 12.71
N GLU A 218 10.23 9.32 13.53
CA GLU A 218 10.36 10.59 14.28
C GLU A 218 11.50 10.53 15.30
N GLY A 219 11.67 9.41 16.01
CA GLY A 219 12.80 9.20 16.91
C GLY A 219 14.13 9.38 16.15
N MET A 220 14.30 8.69 15.02
CA MET A 220 15.50 8.82 14.17
C MET A 220 15.73 10.25 13.68
N LEU A 221 14.66 10.98 13.31
CA LEU A 221 14.76 12.37 12.88
C LEU A 221 15.21 13.32 14.00
N ASN A 222 14.79 13.07 15.24
CA ASN A 222 15.15 13.85 16.41
C ASN A 222 16.60 13.58 16.83
N ASP A 223 17.04 12.33 16.82
CA ASP A 223 18.43 11.94 17.14
C ASP A 223 19.42 12.55 16.15
N PHE A 224 19.07 12.60 14.87
CA PHE A 224 19.88 13.26 13.85
C PHE A 224 19.99 14.77 14.08
N GLN A 225 18.91 15.44 14.55
CA GLN A 225 18.95 16.89 14.83
C GLN A 225 19.73 17.24 16.08
N SER A 226 19.70 16.36 17.11
CA SER A 226 20.42 16.57 18.37
C SER A 226 21.93 16.28 18.27
N GLY A 227 22.40 15.80 17.12
CA GLY A 227 23.81 15.41 16.93
C GLY A 227 24.21 14.13 17.69
N THR A 228 23.23 13.38 18.17
CA THR A 228 23.44 12.17 18.99
C THR A 228 23.77 10.93 18.15
N VAL A 229 23.89 11.07 16.82
CA VAL A 229 24.41 9.98 15.97
C VAL A 229 25.92 9.88 16.22
N VAL A 230 26.28 9.01 17.16
CA VAL A 230 27.66 8.53 17.32
C VAL A 230 28.02 7.84 16.01
N THR A 231 28.90 8.47 15.24
CA THR A 231 29.60 7.76 14.17
C THR A 231 30.48 6.73 14.85
N GLU A 232 30.03 5.48 14.94
CA GLU A 232 30.93 4.37 15.19
C GLU A 232 31.90 4.30 14.00
N ASN A 233 33.01 5.00 14.14
CA ASN A 233 34.16 4.79 13.27
C ASN A 233 34.68 3.39 13.55
N THR A 234 34.44 2.50 12.63
CA THR A 234 35.15 1.23 12.49
C THR A 234 36.64 1.49 12.43
N THR A 235 37.34 1.14 13.49
CA THR A 235 38.76 0.78 13.44
C THR A 235 38.90 -0.69 13.06
#